data_d1e3efe1f9f615fcc48c150188f9aac8
#
_entry.id   d1e3efe1f9f615fcc48c150188f9aac8
#
_cell.length_a   1.000
_cell.length_b   1.000
_cell.length_c   1.000
_cell.angle_alpha   90.00
_cell.angle_beta   90.00
_cell.angle_gamma   90.00
#
_symmetry.space_group_name_H-M   'P 1'
#
loop_
_entity.id
_entity.type
_entity.pdbx_description
1 polymer ?
#
loop_
_entity_poly.entity_id
_entity_poly.type
_entity_poly.pdbx_seq_one_letter_code
_entity_poly.pdbx_strand_id
1 'polypeptide(L)'
;MKLIFHIDVNSAFLSWTACGLLEEGEADTLPTDIREIASVIGGSEKSRHGIVLAKSTLAKQYGIVTGEPLFQARRKCPGLVVVPPNYQLYVRKSDQLIRMLHEYTPLIQQYSIDEAWMDMTGIQEAQADPVGFATRLKDRIHRELGFTVNIGISVNHWLAKMGSELQKPDRVH
;
A
#
# COMPACT_ATOMS: atom_id res chain seq x y z
N MET A 1 -10.14 1.81 27.50
CA MET A 1 -11.00 2.29 26.39
C MET A 1 -10.69 1.43 25.18
N LYS A 2 -11.70 1.11 24.35
CA LYS A 2 -11.43 0.33 23.10
C LYS A 2 -10.51 1.13 22.18
N LEU A 3 -9.52 0.46 21.60
CA LEU A 3 -8.52 1.08 20.73
C LEU A 3 -8.30 0.18 19.51
N ILE A 4 -8.70 0.67 18.35
CA ILE A 4 -8.59 -0.04 17.06
C ILE A 4 -7.72 0.77 16.12
N PHE A 5 -6.70 0.12 15.56
CA PHE A 5 -5.93 0.64 14.44
C PHE A 5 -6.42 0.00 13.15
N HIS A 6 -6.54 0.78 12.08
CA HIS A 6 -6.73 0.28 10.73
C HIS A 6 -5.48 0.60 9.91
N ILE A 7 -4.86 -0.44 9.37
CA ILE A 7 -3.66 -0.36 8.55
C ILE A 7 -4.08 -0.50 7.08
N ASP A 8 -3.60 0.41 6.22
CA ASP A 8 -3.92 0.44 4.79
C ASP A 8 -2.65 0.73 3.99
N VAL A 9 -2.24 -0.17 3.12
CA VAL A 9 -1.01 -0.05 2.32
C VAL A 9 -1.20 0.95 1.20
N ASN A 10 -0.33 1.96 1.13
CA ASN A 10 -0.39 2.98 0.09
C ASN A 10 -0.02 2.43 -1.27
N SER A 11 -0.96 2.49 -2.25
CA SER A 11 -0.78 2.00 -3.62
C SER A 11 -0.16 0.60 -3.65
N ALA A 12 -0.75 -0.35 -2.92
CA ALA A 12 -0.18 -1.66 -2.58
C ALA A 12 0.49 -2.36 -3.77
N PHE A 13 -0.20 -2.58 -4.87
CA PHE A 13 0.35 -3.32 -6.02
C PHE A 13 1.55 -2.62 -6.65
N LEU A 14 1.53 -1.28 -6.75
CA LEU A 14 2.67 -0.53 -7.26
C LEU A 14 3.85 -0.59 -6.27
N SER A 15 3.59 -0.33 -4.98
CA SER A 15 4.61 -0.33 -3.94
C SER A 15 5.27 -1.70 -3.79
N TRP A 16 4.49 -2.78 -3.79
CA TRP A 16 4.99 -4.14 -3.68
C TRP A 16 5.76 -4.58 -4.93
N THR A 17 5.32 -4.18 -6.14
CA THR A 17 6.07 -4.42 -7.38
C THR A 17 7.42 -3.70 -7.32
N ALA A 18 7.44 -2.44 -6.90
CA ALA A 18 8.69 -1.69 -6.74
C ALA A 18 9.66 -2.38 -5.77
N CYS A 19 9.16 -2.84 -4.60
CA CYS A 19 9.97 -3.59 -3.64
C CYS A 19 10.53 -4.88 -4.26
N GLY A 20 9.72 -5.65 -4.99
CA GLY A 20 10.16 -6.87 -5.65
C GLY A 20 11.26 -6.63 -6.69
N LEU A 21 11.11 -5.63 -7.54
CA LEU A 21 12.11 -5.26 -8.54
C LEU A 21 13.45 -4.85 -7.91
N LEU A 22 13.41 -4.14 -6.78
CA LEU A 22 14.61 -3.74 -6.05
C LEU A 22 15.29 -4.93 -5.37
N GLU A 23 14.52 -5.89 -4.82
CA GLU A 23 15.05 -7.10 -4.16
C GLU A 23 15.67 -8.09 -5.15
N GLU A 24 15.10 -8.23 -6.34
CA GLU A 24 15.56 -9.15 -7.39
C GLU A 24 16.76 -8.61 -8.19
N GLY A 25 17.18 -7.37 -7.93
CA GLY A 25 18.27 -6.70 -8.66
C GLY A 25 17.89 -6.36 -10.10
N GLU A 26 16.64 -6.53 -10.49
CA GLU A 26 16.13 -6.15 -11.82
C GLU A 26 16.00 -4.62 -11.98
N ALA A 27 16.36 -3.85 -10.95
CA ALA A 27 16.50 -2.40 -11.03
C ALA A 27 17.46 -1.96 -12.15
N ASP A 28 18.39 -2.82 -12.57
CA ASP A 28 19.29 -2.57 -13.72
C ASP A 28 18.54 -2.54 -15.06
N THR A 29 17.33 -3.10 -15.15
CA THR A 29 16.51 -3.09 -16.37
C THR A 29 15.58 -1.88 -16.47
N LEU A 30 15.26 -1.25 -15.32
CA LEU A 30 14.50 -0.01 -15.24
C LEU A 30 15.40 1.07 -14.63
N PRO A 31 15.55 2.24 -15.25
CA PRO A 31 16.51 3.25 -14.84
C PRO A 31 16.21 3.91 -13.49
N THR A 32 15.06 3.58 -12.87
CA THR A 32 14.57 4.28 -11.67
C THR A 32 13.47 3.46 -10.99
N ASP A 33 13.29 3.67 -9.68
CA ASP A 33 12.14 3.14 -8.93
C ASP A 33 10.83 3.52 -9.62
N ILE A 34 9.98 2.53 -9.91
CA ILE A 34 8.72 2.76 -10.63
C ILE A 34 7.75 3.67 -9.87
N ARG A 35 7.97 3.89 -8.56
CA ARG A 35 7.18 4.85 -7.75
C ARG A 35 7.52 6.30 -8.07
N GLU A 36 8.71 6.57 -8.59
CA GLU A 36 9.27 7.90 -8.88
C GLU A 36 9.04 8.35 -10.33
N ILE A 37 8.49 7.49 -11.18
CA ILE A 37 8.19 7.78 -12.58
C ILE A 37 6.69 7.66 -12.87
N ALA A 38 6.26 8.12 -14.04
CA ALA A 38 4.89 7.88 -14.50
C ALA A 38 4.71 6.41 -14.86
N SER A 39 4.17 5.63 -13.93
CA SER A 39 4.02 4.19 -14.04
C SER A 39 2.67 3.70 -13.56
N VAL A 40 2.26 2.55 -14.06
CA VAL A 40 1.06 1.83 -13.62
C VAL A 40 1.32 0.34 -13.56
N ILE A 41 0.61 -0.34 -12.67
CA ILE A 41 0.42 -1.78 -12.74
C ILE A 41 -0.80 -2.05 -13.60
N GLY A 42 -0.64 -2.86 -14.63
CA GLY A 42 -1.74 -3.15 -15.54
C GLY A 42 -1.59 -4.47 -16.28
N GLY A 43 -2.71 -5.02 -16.73
CA GLY A 43 -2.75 -6.27 -17.46
C GLY A 43 -2.14 -6.19 -18.87
N SER A 44 -2.21 -7.30 -19.60
CA SER A 44 -1.66 -7.38 -20.96
C SER A 44 -2.40 -6.48 -21.96
N GLU A 45 -1.67 -5.60 -22.61
CA GLU A 45 -2.20 -4.78 -23.72
C GLU A 45 -2.58 -5.62 -24.95
N LYS A 46 -1.92 -6.77 -25.13
CA LYS A 46 -2.16 -7.67 -26.29
C LYS A 46 -3.59 -8.22 -26.31
N SER A 47 -4.25 -8.31 -25.17
CA SER A 47 -5.62 -8.80 -25.06
C SER A 47 -6.69 -7.73 -25.25
N ARG A 48 -6.34 -6.46 -25.48
CA ARG A 48 -7.23 -5.28 -25.49
C ARG A 48 -8.09 -5.07 -24.23
N HIS A 49 -7.89 -5.87 -23.19
CA HIS A 49 -8.64 -5.84 -21.93
C HIS A 49 -7.80 -5.37 -20.74
N GLY A 50 -6.57 -4.91 -20.98
CA GLY A 50 -5.71 -4.41 -19.93
C GLY A 50 -6.27 -3.12 -19.31
N ILE A 51 -6.43 -3.12 -18.00
CA ILE A 51 -6.83 -1.95 -17.20
C ILE A 51 -5.74 -1.55 -16.21
N VAL A 52 -5.79 -0.31 -15.76
CA VAL A 52 -4.94 0.21 -14.70
C VAL A 52 -5.41 -0.36 -13.36
N LEU A 53 -4.57 -1.16 -12.70
CA LEU A 53 -4.84 -1.72 -11.37
C LEU A 53 -4.30 -0.82 -10.25
N ALA A 54 -3.11 -0.23 -10.44
CA ALA A 54 -2.50 0.75 -9.54
C ALA A 54 -1.68 1.75 -10.36
N LYS A 55 -1.40 2.91 -9.79
CA LYS A 55 -0.69 4.01 -10.46
C LYS A 55 0.22 4.77 -9.52
N SER A 56 1.31 5.31 -10.06
CA SER A 56 2.20 6.22 -9.34
C SER A 56 1.56 7.60 -9.15
N THR A 57 2.12 8.38 -8.23
CA THR A 57 1.71 9.78 -8.01
C THR A 57 1.88 10.60 -9.29
N LEU A 58 2.96 10.38 -10.04
CA LEU A 58 3.17 11.06 -11.32
C LEU A 58 2.15 10.65 -12.38
N ALA A 59 1.82 9.37 -12.49
CA ALA A 59 0.76 8.92 -13.40
C ALA A 59 -0.60 9.55 -13.05
N LYS A 60 -0.89 9.73 -11.76
CA LYS A 60 -2.10 10.44 -11.29
C LYS A 60 -2.15 11.90 -11.77
N GLN A 61 -1.02 12.60 -11.86
CA GLN A 61 -0.94 13.98 -12.34
C GLN A 61 -1.34 14.12 -13.83
N TYR A 62 -1.16 13.07 -14.63
CA TYR A 62 -1.63 12.98 -16.01
C TYR A 62 -3.14 12.65 -16.12
N GLY A 63 -3.86 12.61 -14.99
CA GLY A 63 -5.28 12.29 -14.96
C GLY A 63 -5.57 10.79 -15.21
N ILE A 64 -4.59 9.91 -15.03
CA ILE A 64 -4.78 8.46 -15.11
C ILE A 64 -5.60 8.00 -13.90
N VAL A 65 -6.61 7.17 -14.12
CA VAL A 65 -7.48 6.63 -13.05
C VAL A 65 -7.42 5.11 -13.00
N THR A 66 -7.57 4.55 -11.79
CA THR A 66 -7.65 3.10 -11.60
C THR A 66 -8.92 2.58 -12.26
N GLY A 67 -8.82 1.45 -12.96
CA GLY A 67 -9.91 0.83 -13.70
C GLY A 67 -10.05 1.30 -15.14
N GLU A 68 -9.34 2.37 -15.58
CA GLU A 68 -9.40 2.78 -16.98
C GLU A 68 -8.56 1.85 -17.89
N PRO A 69 -8.94 1.73 -19.16
CA PRO A 69 -8.18 0.96 -20.14
C PRO A 69 -6.77 1.52 -20.36
N LEU A 70 -5.76 0.65 -20.48
CA LEU A 70 -4.37 1.05 -20.66
C LEU A 70 -4.14 1.92 -21.90
N PHE A 71 -4.87 1.69 -23.00
CA PHE A 71 -4.76 2.53 -24.20
C PHE A 71 -5.18 3.99 -23.94
N GLN A 72 -6.16 4.22 -23.05
CA GLN A 72 -6.56 5.56 -22.63
C GLN A 72 -5.49 6.21 -21.74
N ALA A 73 -4.93 5.43 -20.78
CA ALA A 73 -3.85 5.89 -19.95
C ALA A 73 -2.61 6.32 -20.76
N ARG A 74 -2.23 5.53 -21.80
CA ARG A 74 -1.13 5.89 -22.71
C ARG A 74 -1.40 7.14 -23.54
N ARG A 75 -2.65 7.39 -23.92
CA ARG A 75 -3.01 8.64 -24.63
C ARG A 75 -2.81 9.86 -23.75
N LYS A 76 -3.04 9.73 -22.43
CA LYS A 76 -2.81 10.80 -21.45
C LYS A 76 -1.32 10.98 -21.14
N CYS A 77 -0.56 9.89 -21.12
CA CYS A 77 0.87 9.87 -20.84
C CYS A 77 1.60 8.94 -21.84
N PRO A 78 2.11 9.45 -22.98
CA PRO A 78 2.76 8.62 -24.00
C PRO A 78 3.98 7.85 -23.50
N GLY A 79 4.71 8.40 -22.51
CA GLY A 79 5.87 7.78 -21.85
C GLY A 79 5.51 6.88 -20.67
N LEU A 80 4.24 6.48 -20.51
CA LEU A 80 3.79 5.68 -19.39
C LEU A 80 4.48 4.30 -19.36
N VAL A 81 5.10 3.99 -18.22
CA VAL A 81 5.66 2.66 -17.94
C VAL A 81 4.54 1.77 -17.41
N VAL A 82 4.31 0.64 -18.07
CA VAL A 82 3.30 -0.35 -17.67
C VAL A 82 4.03 -1.61 -17.21
N VAL A 83 3.80 -2.01 -15.97
CA VAL A 83 4.38 -3.22 -15.37
C VAL A 83 3.26 -4.24 -15.13
N PRO A 84 3.43 -5.51 -15.52
CA PRO A 84 2.43 -6.52 -15.27
C PRO A 84 2.28 -6.83 -13.78
N PRO A 85 1.08 -7.22 -13.28
CA PRO A 85 0.88 -7.59 -11.90
C PRO A 85 1.56 -8.92 -11.59
N ASN A 86 2.15 -9.01 -10.38
CA ASN A 86 2.68 -10.24 -9.81
C ASN A 86 1.92 -10.61 -8.53
N TYR A 87 0.81 -11.34 -8.67
CA TYR A 87 -0.05 -11.68 -7.55
C TYR A 87 0.63 -12.56 -6.49
N GLN A 88 1.59 -13.43 -6.88
CA GLN A 88 2.35 -14.22 -5.92
C GLN A 88 3.23 -13.34 -5.03
N LEU A 89 3.86 -12.33 -5.61
CA LEU A 89 4.60 -11.32 -4.85
C LEU A 89 3.67 -10.58 -3.88
N TYR A 90 2.48 -10.20 -4.33
CA TYR A 90 1.53 -9.45 -3.49
C TYR A 90 1.07 -10.25 -2.27
N VAL A 91 0.79 -11.55 -2.45
CA VAL A 91 0.47 -12.45 -1.33
C VAL A 91 1.64 -12.51 -0.34
N ARG A 92 2.89 -12.69 -0.83
CA ARG A 92 4.07 -12.72 0.06
C ARG A 92 4.26 -11.41 0.84
N LYS A 93 4.08 -10.25 0.19
CA LYS A 93 4.21 -8.94 0.86
C LYS A 93 3.10 -8.71 1.89
N SER A 94 1.88 -9.10 1.56
CA SER A 94 0.76 -9.09 2.49
C SER A 94 1.05 -9.97 3.72
N ASP A 95 1.51 -11.20 3.52
CA ASP A 95 1.86 -12.13 4.61
C ASP A 95 2.99 -11.56 5.50
N GLN A 96 3.99 -10.91 4.91
CA GLN A 96 5.07 -10.24 5.67
C GLN A 96 4.50 -9.13 6.56
N LEU A 97 3.61 -8.31 6.03
CA LEU A 97 2.93 -7.27 6.81
C LEU A 97 2.13 -7.89 7.96
N ILE A 98 1.25 -8.86 7.68
CA ILE A 98 0.40 -9.49 8.71
C ILE A 98 1.24 -10.14 9.80
N ARG A 99 2.35 -10.83 9.47
CA ARG A 99 3.28 -11.39 10.47
C ARG A 99 3.88 -10.31 11.34
N MET A 100 4.32 -9.20 10.79
CA MET A 100 4.85 -8.07 11.57
C MET A 100 3.78 -7.49 12.51
N LEU A 101 2.53 -7.34 12.06
CA LEU A 101 1.45 -6.85 12.90
C LEU A 101 1.15 -7.79 14.07
N HIS A 102 1.26 -9.11 13.86
CA HIS A 102 1.09 -10.10 14.93
C HIS A 102 2.16 -10.05 16.05
N GLU A 103 3.29 -9.39 15.82
CA GLU A 103 4.27 -9.15 16.88
C GLU A 103 3.77 -8.17 17.95
N TYR A 104 2.76 -7.36 17.63
CA TYR A 104 2.20 -6.34 18.53
C TYR A 104 0.93 -6.79 19.24
N THR A 105 0.07 -7.54 18.55
CA THR A 105 -1.18 -8.07 19.10
C THR A 105 -1.59 -9.35 18.36
N PRO A 106 -2.13 -10.36 19.04
CA PRO A 106 -2.71 -11.52 18.37
C PRO A 106 -4.08 -11.21 17.72
N LEU A 107 -4.69 -10.07 18.06
CA LEU A 107 -6.03 -9.71 17.61
C LEU A 107 -5.96 -8.90 16.31
N ILE A 108 -5.62 -9.58 15.22
CA ILE A 108 -5.59 -9.03 13.87
C ILE A 108 -6.77 -9.56 13.07
N GLN A 109 -7.49 -8.66 12.40
CA GLN A 109 -8.52 -9.01 11.44
C GLN A 109 -8.09 -8.50 10.06
N GLN A 110 -7.58 -9.39 9.22
CA GLN A 110 -7.30 -9.05 7.83
C GLN A 110 -8.61 -8.84 7.07
N TYR A 111 -8.76 -7.69 6.42
CA TYR A 111 -9.94 -7.33 5.65
C TYR A 111 -9.77 -7.60 4.16
N SER A 112 -8.61 -7.23 3.63
CA SER A 112 -8.22 -7.47 2.25
C SER A 112 -6.73 -7.85 2.18
N ILE A 113 -6.17 -7.93 0.99
CA ILE A 113 -4.75 -8.22 0.81
C ILE A 113 -3.84 -7.10 1.35
N ASP A 114 -4.35 -5.87 1.42
CA ASP A 114 -3.61 -4.65 1.76
C ASP A 114 -4.19 -3.89 2.97
N GLU A 115 -5.23 -4.43 3.60
CA GLU A 115 -5.88 -3.80 4.75
C GLU A 115 -6.07 -4.77 5.92
N ALA A 116 -5.84 -4.28 7.14
CA ALA A 116 -6.09 -5.04 8.36
C ALA A 116 -6.49 -4.12 9.53
N TRP A 117 -7.32 -4.64 10.43
CA TRP A 117 -7.55 -4.05 11.75
C TRP A 117 -6.70 -4.76 12.81
N MET A 118 -6.22 -3.97 13.76
CA MET A 118 -5.53 -4.42 14.96
C MET A 118 -6.33 -3.97 16.19
N ASP A 119 -6.73 -4.89 17.05
CA ASP A 119 -7.26 -4.50 18.36
C ASP A 119 -6.10 -4.29 19.34
N MET A 120 -5.87 -3.04 19.69
CA MET A 120 -4.81 -2.58 20.56
C MET A 120 -5.30 -2.29 22.00
N THR A 121 -6.54 -2.67 22.30
CA THR A 121 -7.18 -2.37 23.60
C THR A 121 -6.39 -2.86 24.80
N GLY A 122 -5.74 -4.03 24.71
CA GLY A 122 -4.94 -4.61 25.79
C GLY A 122 -3.47 -4.15 25.82
N ILE A 123 -3.03 -3.32 24.88
CA ILE A 123 -1.62 -2.92 24.75
C ILE A 123 -1.40 -1.59 25.49
N GLN A 124 -0.79 -1.64 26.67
CA GLN A 124 -0.61 -0.48 27.56
C GLN A 124 0.14 0.67 26.89
N GLU A 125 1.21 0.37 26.16
CA GLU A 125 2.01 1.38 25.45
C GLU A 125 1.19 2.11 24.38
N ALA A 126 0.37 1.37 23.60
CA ALA A 126 -0.52 1.94 22.61
C ALA A 126 -1.66 2.76 23.24
N GLN A 127 -2.16 2.34 24.43
CA GLN A 127 -3.17 3.10 25.17
C GLN A 127 -2.62 4.42 25.73
N ALA A 128 -1.33 4.44 26.14
CA ALA A 128 -0.69 5.63 26.70
C ALA A 128 -0.40 6.70 25.64
N ASP A 129 0.03 6.29 24.45
CA ASP A 129 0.36 7.17 23.32
C ASP A 129 -0.04 6.51 21.98
N PRO A 130 -1.32 6.52 21.61
CA PRO A 130 -1.79 5.84 20.40
C PRO A 130 -1.15 6.36 19.12
N VAL A 131 -1.01 7.67 19.00
CA VAL A 131 -0.45 8.32 17.79
C VAL A 131 1.04 8.05 17.66
N GLY A 132 1.80 8.21 18.73
CA GLY A 132 3.24 7.91 18.73
C GLY A 132 3.50 6.42 18.47
N PHE A 133 2.71 5.52 19.05
CA PHE A 133 2.81 4.09 18.80
C PHE A 133 2.55 3.77 17.30
N ALA A 134 1.46 4.28 16.74
CA ALA A 134 1.12 4.08 15.33
C ALA A 134 2.19 4.68 14.39
N THR A 135 2.76 5.82 14.75
CA THR A 135 3.86 6.44 13.99
C THR A 135 5.09 5.54 13.98
N ARG A 136 5.51 5.00 15.13
CA ARG A 136 6.64 4.06 15.22
C ARG A 136 6.37 2.78 14.42
N LEU A 137 5.14 2.25 14.47
CA LEU A 137 4.73 1.08 13.67
C LEU A 137 4.81 1.38 12.17
N LYS A 138 4.24 2.50 11.72
CA LYS A 138 4.29 2.97 10.35
C LYS A 138 5.74 3.09 9.84
N ASP A 139 6.59 3.73 10.61
CA ASP A 139 8.00 3.92 10.27
C ASP A 139 8.77 2.60 10.24
N ARG A 140 8.43 1.66 11.13
CA ARG A 140 9.01 0.31 11.11
C ARG A 140 8.61 -0.46 9.85
N ILE A 141 7.32 -0.41 9.46
CA ILE A 141 6.84 -1.03 8.22
C ILE A 141 7.62 -0.48 7.02
N HIS A 142 7.76 0.83 6.93
CA HIS A 142 8.51 1.44 5.83
C HIS A 142 9.98 0.99 5.82
N ARG A 143 10.66 1.03 6.96
CA ARG A 143 12.08 0.66 7.07
C ARG A 143 12.35 -0.81 6.77
N GLU A 144 11.50 -1.71 7.26
CA GLU A 144 11.76 -3.16 7.20
C GLU A 144 11.10 -3.85 6.00
N LEU A 145 9.96 -3.34 5.52
CA LEU A 145 9.22 -3.93 4.40
C LEU A 145 9.29 -3.10 3.10
N GLY A 146 9.79 -1.85 3.17
CA GLY A 146 10.09 -1.01 2.00
C GLY A 146 8.89 -0.29 1.38
N PHE A 147 7.70 -0.35 2.00
CA PHE A 147 6.50 0.37 1.55
C PHE A 147 5.84 1.15 2.68
N THR A 148 4.99 2.11 2.33
CA THR A 148 4.31 2.96 3.30
C THR A 148 2.87 2.53 3.55
N VAL A 149 2.36 2.87 4.73
CA VAL A 149 0.96 2.63 5.12
C VAL A 149 0.33 3.90 5.68
N ASN A 150 -0.99 3.99 5.59
CA ASN A 150 -1.77 4.87 6.45
C ASN A 150 -2.29 4.08 7.65
N ILE A 151 -2.33 4.71 8.82
CA ILE A 151 -2.91 4.14 10.02
C ILE A 151 -3.99 5.06 10.55
N GLY A 152 -5.21 4.54 10.61
CA GLY A 152 -6.33 5.21 11.27
C GLY A 152 -6.56 4.66 12.68
N ILE A 153 -6.78 5.54 13.64
CA ILE A 153 -6.93 5.21 15.06
C ILE A 153 -8.34 5.61 15.51
N SER A 154 -9.05 4.69 16.14
CA SER A 154 -10.37 5.00 16.70
C SER A 154 -10.83 3.97 17.72
N VAL A 155 -12.06 4.16 18.22
CA VAL A 155 -12.72 3.24 19.14
C VAL A 155 -13.52 2.13 18.46
N ASN A 156 -13.66 2.18 17.15
CA ASN A 156 -14.32 1.15 16.34
C ASN A 156 -13.70 1.03 14.95
N HIS A 157 -13.97 -0.08 14.26
CA HIS A 157 -13.41 -0.45 12.97
C HIS A 157 -13.72 0.58 11.87
N TRP A 158 -14.96 1.06 11.78
CA TRP A 158 -15.40 1.95 10.70
C TRP A 158 -14.72 3.31 10.78
N LEU A 159 -14.68 3.90 11.99
CA LEU A 159 -14.00 5.18 12.20
C LEU A 159 -12.49 5.07 12.02
N ALA A 160 -11.88 3.95 12.44
CA ALA A 160 -10.45 3.69 12.20
C ALA A 160 -10.18 3.60 10.68
N LYS A 161 -11.04 2.87 9.92
CA LYS A 161 -10.90 2.82 8.45
C LYS A 161 -11.08 4.20 7.81
N MET A 162 -12.07 4.97 8.21
CA MET A 162 -12.23 6.35 7.72
C MET A 162 -10.99 7.21 8.01
N GLY A 163 -10.39 7.07 9.21
CA GLY A 163 -9.15 7.75 9.56
C GLY A 163 -8.01 7.40 8.60
N SER A 164 -7.81 6.12 8.29
CA SER A 164 -6.74 5.71 7.37
C SER A 164 -6.90 6.22 5.94
N GLU A 165 -8.11 6.60 5.53
CA GLU A 165 -8.38 7.19 4.20
C GLU A 165 -8.07 8.69 4.12
N LEU A 166 -7.89 9.37 5.26
CA LEU A 166 -7.59 10.78 5.29
C LEU A 166 -6.15 11.06 4.87
N GLN A 167 -5.96 12.12 4.08
CA GLN A 167 -4.65 12.69 3.72
C GLN A 167 -3.55 11.66 3.34
N LYS A 168 -3.91 10.62 2.58
CA LYS A 168 -2.91 9.67 2.03
C LYS A 168 -1.87 10.38 1.15
N PRO A 169 -0.63 9.90 1.08
CA PRO A 169 -0.07 8.70 1.71
C PRO A 169 0.70 8.97 3.03
N ASP A 170 1.09 7.86 3.70
CA ASP A 170 2.08 7.82 4.79
C ASP A 170 1.71 8.66 6.01
N ARG A 171 0.46 8.51 6.50
CA ARG A 171 -0.10 9.29 7.61
C ARG A 171 -0.69 8.42 8.72
N VAL A 172 -0.77 9.04 9.90
CA VAL A 172 -1.49 8.53 11.08
C VAL A 172 -2.59 9.54 11.42
N HIS A 173 -3.82 9.05 11.64
CA HIS A 173 -5.00 9.86 11.96
C HIS A 173 -5.83 9.27 13.08
#